data_1cdccf34e657c2bc7f5819cbc3cd0a97
#
_entry.id   1cdccf34e657c2bc7f5819cbc3cd0a97
#
_cell.length_a   1.000
_cell.length_b   1.000
_cell.length_c   1.000
_cell.angle_alpha   90.00
_cell.angle_beta   90.00
_cell.angle_gamma   90.00
#
_symmetry.space_group_name_H-M   'P 1'
#
loop_
_entity.id
_entity.type
_entity.pdbx_description
1 polymer ?
#
loop_
_entity_poly.entity_id
_entity_poly.type
_entity_poly.pdbx_seq_one_letter_code
_entity_poly.pdbx_strand_id
1 'polypeptide(L)'
;MQVEELKGKLVLFKFVEEIRDDLSLFQIYKDEVWAAVTGIDNEGIWIENPAYELGVWWDEKGELIPPTKQVKEKVKAHILIPWRYIKALMSVDDERFQKARSDRLPGFQVYR
;
A
#
# COMPACT_ATOMS: atom_id res chain seq x y z
N MET A 1 -18.52 14.32 -1.74
CA MET A 1 -17.05 14.25 -1.89
C MET A 1 -16.67 13.79 -3.29
N GLN A 2 -15.71 14.45 -3.90
CA GLN A 2 -15.17 14.01 -5.18
C GLN A 2 -14.05 13.01 -4.93
N VAL A 3 -13.90 12.02 -5.80
CA VAL A 3 -12.87 10.98 -5.63
C VAL A 3 -11.45 11.56 -5.61
N GLU A 4 -11.23 12.64 -6.35
CA GLU A 4 -9.93 13.33 -6.39
C GLU A 4 -9.51 13.92 -5.05
N GLU A 5 -10.47 14.17 -4.16
CA GLU A 5 -10.19 14.68 -2.82
C GLU A 5 -9.53 13.63 -1.92
N LEU A 6 -9.55 12.36 -2.31
CA LEU A 6 -8.89 11.30 -1.55
C LEU A 6 -7.37 11.34 -1.67
N LYS A 7 -6.83 11.97 -2.73
CA LYS A 7 -5.39 12.03 -2.94
C LYS A 7 -4.69 12.70 -1.76
N GLY A 8 -3.67 12.05 -1.25
CA GLY A 8 -2.93 12.51 -0.09
C GLY A 8 -3.55 12.13 1.25
N LYS A 9 -4.69 11.47 1.25
CA LYS A 9 -5.37 11.07 2.48
C LYS A 9 -5.14 9.60 2.80
N LEU A 10 -5.25 9.28 4.08
CA LEU A 10 -5.29 7.90 4.58
C LEU A 10 -6.75 7.43 4.51
N VAL A 11 -6.99 6.34 3.82
CA VAL A 11 -8.32 5.82 3.50
C VAL A 11 -8.43 4.37 3.89
N LEU A 12 -9.56 3.97 4.44
CA LEU A 12 -9.87 2.57 4.70
C LEU A 12 -10.43 1.94 3.44
N PHE A 13 -9.81 0.85 3.00
CA PHE A 13 -10.24 0.08 1.84
C PHE A 13 -10.78 -1.27 2.25
N LYS A 14 -11.85 -1.68 1.60
CA LYS A 14 -12.33 -3.05 1.60
C LYS A 14 -12.18 -3.57 0.17
N PHE A 15 -11.39 -4.61 -0.02
CA PHE A 15 -11.19 -5.23 -1.33
C PHE A 15 -12.11 -6.43 -1.52
N VAL A 16 -12.39 -6.78 -2.77
CA VAL A 16 -13.12 -8.02 -3.08
C VAL A 16 -12.26 -9.24 -2.77
N GLU A 17 -12.88 -10.32 -2.35
CA GLU A 17 -12.14 -11.52 -1.92
C GLU A 17 -11.37 -12.18 -3.07
N GLU A 18 -11.87 -12.07 -4.29
CA GLU A 18 -11.29 -12.71 -5.47
C GLU A 18 -9.85 -12.29 -5.76
N ILE A 19 -9.42 -11.12 -5.27
CA ILE A 19 -8.05 -10.64 -5.51
C ILE A 19 -7.10 -10.88 -4.33
N ARG A 20 -7.52 -11.68 -3.35
CA ARG A 20 -6.70 -11.90 -2.14
C ARG A 20 -5.30 -12.40 -2.47
N ASP A 21 -5.20 -13.35 -3.40
CA ASP A 21 -3.89 -13.89 -3.80
C ASP A 21 -3.04 -12.85 -4.51
N ASP A 22 -3.65 -12.03 -5.36
CA ASP A 22 -2.94 -10.95 -6.04
C ASP A 22 -2.44 -9.90 -5.05
N LEU A 23 -3.25 -9.57 -4.05
CA LEU A 23 -2.87 -8.60 -3.02
C LEU A 23 -1.68 -9.08 -2.20
N SER A 24 -1.54 -10.40 -2.00
CA SER A 24 -0.42 -10.95 -1.24
C SER A 24 0.92 -10.71 -1.92
N LEU A 25 0.94 -10.58 -3.24
CA LEU A 25 2.14 -10.20 -3.98
C LEU A 25 2.66 -8.81 -3.59
N PHE A 26 1.74 -7.95 -3.15
CA PHE A 26 2.07 -6.59 -2.71
C PHE A 26 2.19 -6.49 -1.20
N GLN A 27 2.22 -7.66 -0.52
CA GLN A 27 2.29 -7.75 0.94
C GLN A 27 1.08 -7.12 1.62
N ILE A 28 -0.08 -7.21 0.97
CA ILE A 28 -1.37 -6.89 1.54
C ILE A 28 -2.04 -8.23 1.85
N TYR A 29 -2.14 -8.57 3.14
CA TYR A 29 -2.56 -9.90 3.56
C TYR A 29 -3.99 -9.96 4.08
N LYS A 30 -4.67 -8.82 4.12
CA LYS A 30 -6.06 -8.72 4.54
C LYS A 30 -6.85 -7.90 3.54
N ASP A 31 -8.15 -8.12 3.50
CA ASP A 31 -9.04 -7.42 2.58
C ASP A 31 -9.54 -6.08 3.12
N GLU A 32 -9.19 -5.72 4.36
CA GLU A 32 -9.46 -4.40 4.94
C GLU A 32 -8.16 -3.77 5.40
N VAL A 33 -7.79 -2.65 4.79
CA VAL A 33 -6.54 -1.97 5.14
C VAL A 33 -6.71 -0.46 5.10
N TRP A 34 -5.95 0.23 5.94
CA TRP A 34 -5.74 1.66 5.85
C TRP A 34 -4.51 1.91 4.99
N ALA A 35 -4.64 2.74 3.97
CA ALA A 35 -3.54 3.07 3.10
C ALA A 35 -3.63 4.51 2.62
N ALA A 36 -2.48 5.14 2.39
CA ALA A 36 -2.44 6.47 1.82
C ALA A 36 -2.69 6.39 0.31
N VAL A 37 -3.53 7.29 -0.18
CA VAL A 37 -3.80 7.43 -1.60
C VAL A 37 -2.76 8.36 -2.20
N THR A 38 -2.02 7.88 -3.19
CA THR A 38 -0.96 8.67 -3.83
C THR A 38 -1.33 9.13 -5.24
N GLY A 39 -2.37 8.57 -5.82
CA GLY A 39 -2.85 8.99 -7.13
C GLY A 39 -4.19 8.36 -7.47
N ILE A 40 -4.87 8.96 -8.42
CA ILE A 40 -6.17 8.48 -8.89
C ILE A 40 -6.19 8.64 -10.41
N ASP A 41 -6.60 7.60 -11.11
CA ASP A 41 -6.78 7.67 -12.56
C ASP A 41 -8.02 6.87 -13.00
N ASN A 42 -8.23 6.78 -14.30
CA ASN A 42 -9.42 6.12 -14.85
C ASN A 42 -9.45 4.62 -14.56
N GLU A 43 -8.31 4.00 -14.39
CA GLU A 43 -8.21 2.55 -14.21
C GLU A 43 -8.29 2.13 -12.75
N GLY A 44 -7.92 3.01 -11.83
CA GLY A 44 -7.91 2.66 -10.43
C GLY A 44 -7.34 3.74 -9.54
N ILE A 45 -6.97 3.31 -8.36
CA ILE A 45 -6.43 4.16 -7.32
C ILE A 45 -5.03 3.68 -6.94
N TRP A 46 -4.09 4.61 -6.83
CA TRP A 46 -2.74 4.32 -6.38
C TRP A 46 -2.69 4.44 -4.87
N ILE A 47 -2.22 3.39 -4.21
CA ILE A 47 -2.02 3.37 -2.77
C ILE A 47 -0.56 3.09 -2.45
N GLU A 48 -0.16 3.45 -1.25
CA GLU A 48 1.21 3.29 -0.79
C GLU A 48 1.30 2.20 0.25
N ASN A 49 2.26 1.26 0.07
CA ASN A 49 2.72 0.40 1.15
C ASN A 49 4.04 1.00 1.66
N PRO A 50 4.06 1.60 2.85
CA PRO A 50 5.25 2.30 3.35
C PRO A 50 6.37 1.37 3.80
N ALA A 51 6.08 0.09 3.94
CA ALA A 51 7.03 -0.87 4.49
C ALA A 51 7.05 -2.17 3.67
N TYR A 52 7.03 -2.02 2.35
CA TYR A 52 7.20 -3.17 1.46
C TYR A 52 8.61 -3.73 1.63
N GLU A 53 8.72 -5.02 1.85
CA GLU A 53 10.01 -5.69 2.00
C GLU A 53 10.56 -6.08 0.65
N LEU A 54 11.60 -5.36 0.21
CA LEU A 54 12.29 -5.62 -1.04
C LEU A 54 13.56 -6.42 -0.78
N GLY A 55 13.71 -7.55 -1.46
CA GLY A 55 14.95 -8.31 -1.40
C GLY A 55 16.06 -7.58 -2.14
N VAL A 56 17.20 -7.41 -1.49
CA VAL A 56 18.38 -6.78 -2.09
C VAL A 56 19.33 -7.87 -2.51
N TRP A 57 19.40 -8.10 -3.82
CA TRP A 57 20.16 -9.19 -4.42
C TRP A 57 21.45 -8.72 -5.10
N TRP A 58 21.58 -7.40 -5.32
CA TRP A 58 22.70 -6.80 -6.06
C TRP A 58 23.35 -5.74 -5.18
N ASP A 59 24.68 -5.68 -5.22
CA ASP A 59 25.42 -4.66 -4.52
C ASP A 59 25.52 -3.36 -5.34
N GLU A 60 26.20 -2.35 -4.80
CA GLU A 60 26.38 -1.06 -5.46
C GLU A 60 27.14 -1.17 -6.79
N LYS A 61 27.92 -2.21 -6.96
CA LYS A 61 28.70 -2.47 -8.18
C LYS A 61 27.91 -3.26 -9.21
N GLY A 62 26.66 -3.64 -8.90
CA GLY A 62 25.85 -4.44 -9.78
C GLY A 62 26.17 -5.94 -9.72
N GLU A 63 26.92 -6.37 -8.73
CA GLU A 63 27.26 -7.77 -8.56
C GLU A 63 26.24 -8.48 -7.65
N LEU A 64 25.96 -9.76 -7.98
CA LEU A 64 25.01 -10.56 -7.22
C LEU A 64 25.52 -10.80 -5.80
N ILE A 65 24.67 -10.48 -4.83
CA ILE A 65 24.96 -10.74 -3.42
C ILE A 65 24.71 -12.22 -3.14
N PRO A 66 25.68 -12.93 -2.48
CA PRO A 66 25.46 -14.33 -2.13
C PRO A 66 24.20 -14.53 -1.29
N PRO A 67 23.45 -15.62 -1.50
CA PRO A 67 22.16 -15.83 -0.79
C PRO A 67 22.25 -15.69 0.73
N THR A 68 23.38 -16.08 1.32
CA THR A 68 23.60 -15.99 2.77
C THR A 68 23.77 -14.57 3.27
N LYS A 69 24.03 -13.63 2.36
CA LYS A 69 24.26 -12.21 2.69
C LYS A 69 23.16 -11.30 2.15
N GLN A 70 22.17 -11.86 1.45
CA GLN A 70 21.04 -11.10 0.96
C GLN A 70 20.18 -10.65 2.13
N VAL A 71 19.74 -9.39 2.07
CA VAL A 71 18.91 -8.80 3.12
C VAL A 71 17.67 -8.23 2.48
N LYS A 72 16.63 -8.02 3.29
CA LYS A 72 15.42 -7.33 2.88
C LYS A 72 15.46 -5.92 3.43
N GLU A 73 15.09 -4.97 2.60
CA GLU A 73 14.96 -3.57 3.00
C GLU A 73 13.51 -3.15 2.90
N LYS A 74 13.07 -2.31 3.83
CA LYS A 74 11.74 -1.72 3.78
C LYS A 74 11.79 -0.50 2.88
N VAL A 75 10.91 -0.48 1.88
CA VAL A 75 10.80 0.61 0.92
C VAL A 75 9.35 1.01 0.75
N LYS A 76 9.13 2.23 0.26
CA LYS A 76 7.79 2.65 -0.13
C LYS A 76 7.45 2.05 -1.48
N ALA A 77 6.35 1.32 -1.55
CA ALA A 77 5.84 0.78 -2.79
C ALA A 77 4.53 1.46 -3.15
N HIS A 78 4.34 1.75 -4.43
CA HIS A 78 3.10 2.32 -4.95
C HIS A 78 2.39 1.25 -5.75
N ILE A 79 1.12 1.03 -5.45
CA ILE A 79 0.35 -0.08 -5.99
C ILE A 79 -0.91 0.48 -6.63
N LEU A 80 -1.15 0.12 -7.88
CA LEU A 80 -2.38 0.46 -8.58
C LEU A 80 -3.42 -0.62 -8.31
N ILE A 81 -4.51 -0.24 -7.69
CA ILE A 81 -5.66 -1.12 -7.47
C ILE A 81 -6.76 -0.72 -8.44
N PRO A 82 -7.11 -1.58 -9.41
CA PRO A 82 -8.23 -1.32 -10.31
C PRO A 82 -9.54 -1.09 -9.55
N TRP A 83 -10.36 -0.18 -10.04
CA TRP A 83 -11.63 0.16 -9.37
C TRP A 83 -12.52 -1.04 -9.10
N ARG A 84 -12.55 -2.02 -10.01
CA ARG A 84 -13.37 -3.22 -9.86
C ARG A 84 -13.02 -4.09 -8.67
N TYR A 85 -11.82 -3.90 -8.10
CA TYR A 85 -11.36 -4.69 -6.95
C TYR A 85 -11.64 -4.01 -5.61
N ILE A 86 -12.16 -2.80 -5.63
CA ILE A 86 -12.52 -2.07 -4.41
C ILE A 86 -14.00 -2.26 -4.15
N LYS A 87 -14.31 -2.98 -3.08
CA LYS A 87 -15.69 -3.24 -2.68
C LYS A 87 -16.30 -2.03 -1.98
N ALA A 88 -15.51 -1.36 -1.16
CA ALA A 88 -15.90 -0.15 -0.44
C ALA A 88 -14.66 0.61 0.01
N LEU A 89 -14.82 1.88 0.26
CA LEU A 89 -13.78 2.69 0.88
C LEU A 89 -14.41 3.73 1.80
N MET A 90 -13.66 4.17 2.80
CA MET A 90 -14.11 5.18 3.74
C MET A 90 -12.98 6.18 3.98
N SER A 91 -13.32 7.45 3.91
CA SER A 91 -12.42 8.55 4.27
C SER A 91 -12.89 9.18 5.57
N VAL A 92 -11.93 9.54 6.42
CA VAL A 92 -12.19 10.20 7.69
C VAL A 92 -11.55 11.59 7.65
N ASP A 93 -12.34 12.64 7.92
CA ASP A 93 -11.91 14.03 7.82
C ASP A 93 -11.28 14.57 9.13
N ASP A 94 -10.93 13.70 10.07
CA ASP A 94 -10.27 14.12 11.29
C ASP A 94 -8.80 14.45 11.00
N GLU A 95 -8.40 15.70 11.25
CA GLU A 95 -7.02 16.14 10.99
C GLU A 95 -5.99 15.35 11.80
N ARG A 96 -6.31 15.00 13.03
CA ARG A 96 -5.38 14.23 13.88
C ARG A 96 -5.13 12.87 13.29
N PHE A 97 -6.19 12.25 12.76
CA PHE A 97 -6.11 10.96 12.08
C PHE A 97 -5.30 11.07 10.79
N GLN A 98 -5.56 12.09 9.99
CA GLN A 98 -4.86 12.26 8.71
C GLN A 98 -3.38 12.62 8.89
N LYS A 99 -3.00 13.23 10.03
CA LYS A 99 -1.60 13.48 10.36
C LYS A 99 -0.83 12.19 10.70
N ALA A 100 -1.54 11.12 11.07
CA ALA A 100 -0.94 9.82 11.31
C ALA A 100 -0.66 9.09 9.99
N ARG A 101 -0.03 9.74 9.07
CA ARG A 101 0.20 9.28 7.69
C ARG A 101 0.72 7.84 7.62
N SER A 102 0.60 7.25 6.44
CA SER A 102 1.01 5.87 6.19
C SER A 102 2.47 5.59 6.54
N ASP A 103 3.35 6.59 6.46
CA ASP A 103 4.76 6.45 6.84
C ASP A 103 4.97 6.18 8.34
N ARG A 104 3.95 6.42 9.17
CA ARG A 104 3.97 6.10 10.60
C ARG A 104 3.37 4.73 10.91
N LEU A 105 2.77 4.08 9.92
CA LEU A 105 2.19 2.76 10.07
C LEU A 105 3.23 1.70 9.69
N PRO A 106 3.36 0.61 10.46
CA PRO A 106 4.29 -0.47 10.11
C PRO A 106 3.68 -1.36 9.04
N GLY A 107 3.79 -0.93 7.77
CA GLY A 107 3.18 -1.59 6.64
C GLY A 107 1.69 -1.28 6.53
N PHE A 108 0.90 -2.19 5.96
CA PHE A 108 -0.55 -2.07 5.93
C PHE A 108 -1.14 -2.50 7.27
N GLN A 109 -1.93 -1.62 7.87
CA GLN A 109 -2.63 -1.87 9.13
C GLN A 109 -4.07 -2.24 8.85
N VAL A 110 -4.61 -3.17 9.64
CA VAL A 110 -6.03 -3.51 9.60
C VAL A 110 -6.68 -3.03 10.88
N TYR A 111 -7.77 -2.29 10.75
CA TYR A 111 -8.59 -1.82 11.85
C TYR A 111 -9.83 -2.68 11.98
N ARG A 112 -10.18 -2.95 13.19
CA ARG A 112 -11.37 -3.73 13.51
C ARG A 112 -12.30 -2.95 14.40
#